data_c0d46c6fcbc06e5611819340a719aa28
#
_entry.id   c0d46c6fcbc06e5611819340a719aa28
#
_cell.length_a   1.000
_cell.length_b   1.000
_cell.length_c   1.000
_cell.angle_alpha   90.00
_cell.angle_beta   90.00
_cell.angle_gamma   90.00
#
_symmetry.space_group_name_H-M   'P 1'
#
loop_
_entity.id
_entity.type
_entity.pdbx_description
1 polymer ?
#
loop_
_entity_poly.entity_id
_entity_poly.type
_entity_poly.pdbx_seq_one_letter_code
_entity_poly.pdbx_strand_id
1 'polypeptide(L)'
;MFSYRSDTKLTREQWWLAFLIPLILYLPLPFLLWFLYKRMVLHPPGGSDLPNVFRVLGIIFRRGGIKSIGRHGFWELAKPSNIAAAGLEGVHHTRWNDEFVDDVRRAFQATGIFCFFPIQYINDNGLGQAANFLSTMLETNGVPNDVIGNFNSLSIIAMAPVLNYGLYPLLRKMNVHYGPVARITTGLAMSTMGGVGYTILNKYAYEQSPCGEYGSSDCTVGTGVAPISIWWMAIPYAIGGISELFVNVPAYGIAYSRAPVNMRGLVSAINLFNTAMAYAIGLACSAIVTDPYLTWDFGGPAIAGAILTVVFYFTFRHIDKEEYTLKQQKSPELELAGTTHNIVGENELNKSANRPAPIADNEEMMVSQKQ
;
A
#
# COMPACT_ATOMS: atom_id res chain seq x y z
N MET A 1 -31.86 3.69 -13.56
CA MET A 1 -32.05 3.09 -14.91
C MET A 1 -31.07 3.78 -15.85
N PHE A 2 -29.86 3.22 -16.00
CA PHE A 2 -28.77 3.89 -16.74
C PHE A 2 -29.08 3.83 -18.23
N SER A 3 -29.44 4.97 -18.82
CA SER A 3 -29.54 5.12 -20.26
C SER A 3 -28.12 5.28 -20.82
N TYR A 4 -27.51 4.18 -21.20
CA TYR A 4 -26.25 4.14 -21.93
C TYR A 4 -26.54 4.58 -23.37
N ARG A 5 -26.36 5.88 -23.65
CA ARG A 5 -26.45 6.45 -24.99
C ARG A 5 -25.12 6.28 -25.70
N SER A 6 -24.83 5.06 -26.10
CA SER A 6 -23.69 4.75 -26.97
C SER A 6 -24.22 4.43 -28.36
N ASP A 7 -23.88 5.25 -29.34
CA ASP A 7 -24.11 4.98 -30.75
C ASP A 7 -23.22 3.87 -31.33
N THR A 8 -22.36 3.28 -30.52
CA THR A 8 -21.70 2.01 -30.80
C THR A 8 -22.59 0.89 -30.26
N LYS A 9 -23.35 0.26 -31.18
CA LYS A 9 -24.07 -0.99 -30.95
C LYS A 9 -23.13 -2.12 -30.57
N LEU A 10 -22.54 -2.06 -29.40
CA LEU A 10 -22.17 -3.25 -28.64
C LEU A 10 -23.50 -3.83 -28.18
N THR A 11 -24.07 -4.67 -29.02
CA THR A 11 -25.34 -5.32 -28.76
C THR A 11 -25.26 -6.01 -27.42
N ARG A 12 -26.36 -6.00 -26.66
CA ARG A 12 -26.57 -6.66 -25.37
C ARG A 12 -26.04 -8.12 -25.34
N GLU A 13 -25.77 -8.68 -26.49
CA GLU A 13 -25.25 -10.01 -26.75
C GLU A 13 -23.72 -10.15 -26.58
N GLN A 14 -22.95 -9.06 -26.41
CA GLN A 14 -21.48 -9.13 -26.35
C GLN A 14 -20.89 -8.90 -24.94
N TRP A 15 -21.74 -8.68 -23.94
CA TRP A 15 -21.27 -8.54 -22.53
C TRP A 15 -20.50 -9.76 -22.02
N TRP A 16 -20.85 -10.94 -22.52
CA TRP A 16 -20.13 -12.16 -22.16
C TRP A 16 -18.66 -12.14 -22.58
N LEU A 17 -18.32 -11.40 -23.64
CA LEU A 17 -16.95 -11.28 -24.13
C LEU A 17 -16.08 -10.51 -23.14
N ALA A 18 -16.62 -9.49 -22.46
CA ALA A 18 -15.94 -8.71 -21.44
C ALA A 18 -15.53 -9.57 -20.23
N PHE A 19 -16.29 -10.62 -19.92
CA PHE A 19 -15.97 -11.57 -18.86
C PHE A 19 -15.14 -12.76 -19.37
N LEU A 20 -15.31 -13.16 -20.62
CA LEU A 20 -14.59 -14.27 -21.21
C LEU A 20 -13.10 -13.99 -21.38
N ILE A 21 -12.72 -12.78 -21.79
CA ILE A 21 -11.31 -12.41 -22.00
C ILE A 21 -10.50 -12.56 -20.69
N PRO A 22 -10.91 -11.95 -19.56
CA PRO A 22 -10.23 -12.18 -18.28
C PRO A 22 -10.21 -13.66 -17.88
N LEU A 23 -11.30 -14.41 -18.10
CA LEU A 23 -11.36 -15.83 -17.78
C LEU A 23 -10.30 -16.63 -18.55
N ILE A 24 -10.18 -16.40 -19.88
CA ILE A 24 -9.16 -17.06 -20.70
C ILE A 24 -7.74 -16.74 -20.21
N LEU A 25 -7.49 -15.49 -19.79
CA LEU A 25 -6.20 -15.07 -19.23
C LEU A 25 -5.91 -15.70 -17.86
N TYR A 26 -6.95 -16.05 -17.10
CA TYR A 26 -6.81 -16.74 -15.80
C TYR A 26 -6.61 -18.24 -15.92
N LEU A 27 -7.09 -18.88 -16.99
CA LEU A 27 -6.97 -20.34 -17.18
C LEU A 27 -5.52 -20.88 -17.12
N PRO A 28 -4.49 -20.19 -17.66
CA PRO A 28 -3.10 -20.63 -17.54
C PRO A 28 -2.52 -20.51 -16.13
N LEU A 29 -3.13 -19.73 -15.23
CA LEU A 29 -2.58 -19.42 -13.90
C LEU A 29 -2.33 -20.66 -13.04
N PRO A 30 -3.26 -21.64 -12.91
CA PRO A 30 -3.02 -22.86 -12.13
C PRO A 30 -1.84 -23.68 -12.68
N PHE A 31 -1.69 -23.76 -14.02
CA PHE A 31 -0.58 -24.46 -14.66
C PHE A 31 0.74 -23.75 -14.41
N LEU A 32 0.75 -22.41 -14.47
CA LEU A 32 1.91 -21.58 -14.15
C LEU A 32 2.31 -21.75 -12.68
N LEU A 33 1.35 -21.75 -11.76
CA LEU A 33 1.59 -21.96 -10.34
C LEU A 33 2.15 -23.37 -10.07
N TRP A 34 1.61 -24.40 -10.72
CA TRP A 34 2.12 -25.78 -10.61
C TRP A 34 3.57 -25.88 -11.12
N PHE A 35 3.89 -25.22 -12.24
CA PHE A 35 5.24 -25.18 -12.79
C PHE A 35 6.23 -24.45 -11.87
N LEU A 36 5.79 -23.30 -11.29
CA LEU A 36 6.62 -22.47 -10.41
C LEU A 36 6.72 -23.03 -8.99
N TYR A 37 5.81 -23.92 -8.58
CA TYR A 37 5.71 -24.41 -7.19
C TYR A 37 7.04 -24.91 -6.62
N LYS A 38 7.81 -25.65 -7.42
CA LYS A 38 9.14 -26.17 -7.02
C LYS A 38 10.22 -25.08 -6.87
N ARG A 39 9.99 -23.91 -7.41
CA ARG A 39 10.91 -22.74 -7.35
C ARG A 39 10.51 -21.72 -6.32
N MET A 40 9.32 -21.86 -5.75
CA MET A 40 8.83 -20.95 -4.71
C MET A 40 9.46 -21.30 -3.36
N VAL A 41 9.86 -20.27 -2.62
CA VAL A 41 10.31 -20.43 -1.24
C VAL A 41 9.05 -20.61 -0.37
N LEU A 42 8.80 -21.85 0.04
CA LEU A 42 7.68 -22.18 0.90
C LEU A 42 8.13 -22.10 2.36
N HIS A 43 7.52 -21.20 3.11
CA HIS A 43 7.68 -21.19 4.56
C HIS A 43 6.63 -22.11 5.20
N PRO A 44 7.02 -22.98 6.14
CA PRO A 44 6.05 -23.78 6.86
C PRO A 44 5.09 -22.87 7.63
N PRO A 45 3.79 -23.20 7.73
CA PRO A 45 2.84 -22.40 8.47
C PRO A 45 3.23 -22.35 9.95
N GLY A 46 3.68 -21.20 10.44
CA GLY A 46 4.14 -20.97 11.82
C GLY A 46 3.02 -20.77 12.85
N GLY A 47 1.76 -20.97 12.44
CA GLY A 47 0.60 -20.62 13.25
C GLY A 47 0.24 -19.14 13.17
N SER A 48 -0.84 -18.76 13.85
CA SER A 48 -1.30 -17.37 13.91
C SER A 48 -1.03 -16.77 15.29
N ASP A 49 -0.25 -15.69 15.33
CA ASP A 49 -0.02 -14.91 16.55
C ASP A 49 -1.17 -13.96 16.89
N LEU A 50 -2.17 -13.86 16.01
CA LEU A 50 -3.31 -12.97 16.18
C LEU A 50 -4.09 -13.17 17.49
N PRO A 51 -4.36 -14.41 17.98
CA PRO A 51 -5.00 -14.60 19.28
C PRO A 51 -4.16 -14.06 20.44
N ASN A 52 -2.84 -14.13 20.34
CA ASN A 52 -1.93 -13.60 21.36
C ASN A 52 -1.92 -12.08 21.35
N VAL A 53 -2.00 -11.44 20.18
CA VAL A 53 -2.15 -9.98 20.03
C VAL A 53 -3.42 -9.49 20.72
N PHE A 54 -4.57 -10.16 20.50
CA PHE A 54 -5.83 -9.79 21.17
C PHE A 54 -5.76 -10.01 22.69
N ARG A 55 -5.05 -11.04 23.17
CA ARG A 55 -4.86 -11.24 24.60
C ARG A 55 -3.98 -10.15 25.23
N VAL A 56 -2.89 -9.77 24.56
CA VAL A 56 -2.03 -8.63 24.99
C VAL A 56 -2.87 -7.37 25.12
N LEU A 57 -3.65 -7.02 24.11
CA LEU A 57 -4.56 -5.88 24.15
C LEU A 57 -5.59 -6.00 25.27
N GLY A 58 -6.19 -7.18 25.44
CA GLY A 58 -7.15 -7.45 26.52
C GLY A 58 -6.58 -7.23 27.92
N ILE A 59 -5.33 -7.62 28.15
CA ILE A 59 -4.63 -7.38 29.43
C ILE A 59 -4.37 -5.89 29.62
N ILE A 60 -3.87 -5.19 28.58
CA ILE A 60 -3.61 -3.75 28.64
C ILE A 60 -4.89 -2.99 29.00
N PHE A 61 -6.00 -3.29 28.30
CA PHE A 61 -7.28 -2.61 28.57
C PHE A 61 -7.86 -2.94 29.96
N ARG A 62 -7.67 -4.16 30.46
CA ARG A 62 -8.14 -4.54 31.80
C ARG A 62 -7.30 -3.88 32.90
N ARG A 63 -5.99 -3.73 32.71
CA ARG A 63 -5.07 -3.16 33.72
C ARG A 63 -4.97 -1.63 33.65
N GLY A 64 -4.97 -1.05 32.44
CA GLY A 64 -4.74 0.39 32.23
C GLY A 64 -5.99 1.19 31.89
N GLY A 65 -7.05 0.51 31.41
CA GLY A 65 -8.23 1.16 30.87
C GLY A 65 -7.94 2.01 29.62
N ILE A 66 -8.99 2.57 29.04
CA ILE A 66 -8.92 3.43 27.83
C ILE A 66 -8.11 4.70 28.09
N LYS A 67 -8.07 5.19 29.33
CA LYS A 67 -7.35 6.42 29.72
C LYS A 67 -5.82 6.28 29.69
N SER A 68 -5.29 5.08 29.60
CA SER A 68 -3.84 4.82 29.51
C SER A 68 -3.30 4.87 28.08
N ILE A 69 -4.18 4.95 27.06
CA ILE A 69 -3.80 5.05 25.67
C ILE A 69 -2.92 6.28 25.44
N GLY A 70 -1.72 6.08 24.88
CA GLY A 70 -0.76 7.16 24.60
C GLY A 70 0.13 7.57 25.78
N ARG A 71 -0.01 6.96 26.98
CA ARG A 71 0.91 7.18 28.08
C ARG A 71 2.20 6.34 27.93
N HIS A 72 3.32 6.88 28.36
CA HIS A 72 4.54 6.09 28.55
C HIS A 72 4.25 4.91 29.49
N GLY A 73 4.54 3.69 29.05
CA GLY A 73 4.26 2.48 29.84
C GLY A 73 2.98 1.74 29.49
N PHE A 74 2.17 2.20 28.52
CA PHE A 74 0.96 1.51 28.08
C PHE A 74 1.21 0.04 27.71
N TRP A 75 2.26 -0.22 26.93
CA TRP A 75 2.65 -1.57 26.50
C TRP A 75 3.34 -2.38 27.61
N GLU A 76 4.00 -1.69 28.55
CA GLU A 76 4.67 -2.33 29.68
C GLU A 76 3.69 -3.12 30.56
N LEU A 77 2.41 -2.75 30.59
CA LEU A 77 1.37 -3.43 31.35
C LEU A 77 1.14 -4.90 30.95
N ALA A 78 1.47 -5.27 29.74
CA ALA A 78 1.28 -6.63 29.19
C ALA A 78 2.59 -7.45 29.15
N LYS A 79 3.73 -6.87 29.52
CA LYS A 79 4.99 -7.60 29.59
C LYS A 79 4.95 -8.63 30.71
N PRO A 80 5.29 -9.90 30.46
CA PRO A 80 5.37 -10.94 31.47
C PRO A 80 6.20 -10.54 32.69
N SER A 81 7.36 -9.90 32.49
CA SER A 81 8.21 -9.39 33.57
C SER A 81 7.46 -8.45 34.52
N ASN A 82 6.65 -7.54 34.02
CA ASN A 82 5.87 -6.60 34.83
C ASN A 82 4.62 -7.24 35.43
N ILE A 83 4.08 -8.30 34.82
CA ILE A 83 2.99 -9.10 35.40
C ILE A 83 3.48 -9.89 36.55
N ALA A 84 4.67 -10.50 36.45
CA ALA A 84 5.35 -11.23 37.52
C ALA A 84 5.70 -10.30 38.70
N ALA A 85 6.31 -9.14 38.42
CA ALA A 85 6.64 -8.15 39.45
C ALA A 85 5.40 -7.61 40.20
N ALA A 86 4.22 -7.63 39.55
CA ALA A 86 2.95 -7.26 40.18
C ALA A 86 2.26 -8.41 40.93
N GLY A 87 2.85 -9.62 41.00
CA GLY A 87 2.28 -10.80 41.66
C GLY A 87 1.03 -11.38 41.01
N LEU A 88 0.80 -11.10 39.70
CA LEU A 88 -0.40 -11.48 38.96
C LEU A 88 -0.19 -12.71 38.05
N GLU A 89 0.89 -13.45 38.22
CA GLU A 89 1.24 -14.62 37.37
C GLU A 89 0.14 -15.70 37.38
N GLY A 90 -0.54 -15.90 38.49
CA GLY A 90 -1.64 -16.88 38.63
C GLY A 90 -2.94 -16.45 37.94
N VAL A 91 -3.09 -15.16 37.62
CA VAL A 91 -4.31 -14.58 37.03
C VAL A 91 -4.20 -14.46 35.50
N HIS A 92 -2.97 -14.25 35.02
CA HIS A 92 -2.70 -14.07 33.59
C HIS A 92 -1.65 -15.06 33.11
N HIS A 93 -2.07 -16.19 32.53
CA HIS A 93 -1.17 -17.11 31.83
C HIS A 93 -0.67 -16.46 30.53
N THR A 94 0.53 -15.92 30.56
CA THR A 94 1.20 -15.35 29.39
C THR A 94 1.92 -16.45 28.61
N ARG A 95 1.56 -16.64 27.34
CA ARG A 95 2.20 -17.57 26.40
C ARG A 95 3.24 -16.88 25.50
N TRP A 96 3.61 -15.66 25.86
CA TRP A 96 4.56 -14.83 25.10
C TRP A 96 5.63 -14.25 26.03
N ASN A 97 6.71 -13.80 25.43
CA ASN A 97 7.82 -13.11 26.10
C ASN A 97 7.66 -11.58 26.00
N ASP A 98 8.52 -10.84 26.69
CA ASP A 98 8.52 -9.37 26.67
C ASP A 98 8.77 -8.82 25.26
N GLU A 99 9.64 -9.49 24.49
CA GLU A 99 9.96 -9.13 23.11
C GLU A 99 8.73 -9.15 22.21
N PHE A 100 7.83 -10.14 22.38
CA PHE A 100 6.58 -10.21 21.64
C PHE A 100 5.68 -8.98 21.88
N VAL A 101 5.65 -8.44 23.10
CA VAL A 101 4.87 -7.22 23.41
C VAL A 101 5.47 -6.01 22.70
N ASP A 102 6.80 -5.91 22.64
CA ASP A 102 7.47 -4.85 21.88
C ASP A 102 7.24 -5.00 20.38
N ASP A 103 7.15 -6.22 19.88
CA ASP A 103 6.79 -6.53 18.50
C ASP A 103 5.36 -6.12 18.16
N VAL A 104 4.41 -6.41 19.05
CA VAL A 104 3.01 -5.94 18.93
C VAL A 104 2.97 -4.41 18.91
N ARG A 105 3.74 -3.76 19.77
CA ARG A 105 3.86 -2.29 19.79
C ARG A 105 4.32 -1.73 18.43
N ARG A 106 5.38 -2.32 17.82
CA ARG A 106 5.89 -1.91 16.52
C ARG A 106 4.86 -2.11 15.41
N ALA A 107 4.14 -3.23 15.43
CA ALA A 107 3.05 -3.51 14.49
C ALA A 107 1.93 -2.48 14.59
N PHE A 108 1.54 -2.09 15.81
CA PHE A 108 0.52 -1.04 16.03
C PHE A 108 0.99 0.35 15.60
N GLN A 109 2.27 0.68 15.77
CA GLN A 109 2.83 1.92 15.26
C GLN A 109 2.75 2.01 13.73
N ALA A 110 3.05 0.91 13.04
CA ALA A 110 2.88 0.82 11.58
C ALA A 110 1.42 0.94 11.16
N THR A 111 0.49 0.29 11.90
CA THR A 111 -0.95 0.36 11.66
C THR A 111 -1.48 1.79 11.78
N GLY A 112 -0.97 2.60 12.72
CA GLY A 112 -1.36 4.00 12.88
C GLY A 112 -1.16 4.83 11.62
N ILE A 113 -0.12 4.55 10.84
CA ILE A 113 0.15 5.19 9.54
C ILE A 113 -0.97 4.87 8.55
N PHE A 114 -1.41 3.61 8.52
CA PHE A 114 -2.39 3.15 7.54
C PHE A 114 -3.79 3.70 7.77
N CYS A 115 -4.14 4.11 9.00
CA CYS A 115 -5.43 4.73 9.30
C CYS A 115 -5.69 6.04 8.52
N PHE A 116 -4.68 6.64 7.93
CA PHE A 116 -4.81 7.82 7.08
C PHE A 116 -5.07 7.50 5.61
N PHE A 117 -4.92 6.24 5.19
CA PHE A 117 -5.04 5.86 3.77
C PHE A 117 -6.48 5.87 3.22
N PRO A 118 -7.55 5.64 4.00
CA PRO A 118 -8.90 5.73 3.48
C PRO A 118 -9.19 7.07 2.77
N ILE A 119 -8.63 8.18 3.26
CA ILE A 119 -8.84 9.48 2.63
C ILE A 119 -8.19 9.59 1.24
N GLN A 120 -7.06 8.91 1.03
CA GLN A 120 -6.40 8.86 -0.28
C GLN A 120 -7.29 8.16 -1.31
N TYR A 121 -7.85 6.98 -0.97
CA TYR A 121 -8.73 6.24 -1.85
C TYR A 121 -10.05 6.97 -2.12
N ILE A 122 -10.58 7.73 -1.15
CA ILE A 122 -11.79 8.55 -1.34
C ILE A 122 -11.50 9.71 -2.28
N ASN A 123 -10.34 10.37 -2.17
CA ASN A 123 -9.97 11.47 -3.05
C ASN A 123 -9.66 11.02 -4.49
N ASP A 124 -9.26 9.77 -4.69
CA ASP A 124 -8.92 9.25 -6.02
C ASP A 124 -10.16 9.13 -6.94
N ASN A 125 -11.30 8.73 -6.39
CA ASN A 125 -12.54 8.52 -7.16
C ASN A 125 -13.74 9.36 -6.68
N GLY A 126 -13.55 10.21 -5.68
CA GLY A 126 -14.62 10.89 -4.97
C GLY A 126 -15.38 9.97 -4.00
N LEU A 127 -16.19 10.57 -3.14
CA LEU A 127 -17.01 9.83 -2.19
C LEU A 127 -18.04 8.96 -2.96
N GLY A 128 -18.14 7.67 -2.60
CA GLY A 128 -19.08 6.75 -3.26
C GLY A 128 -18.88 6.60 -4.77
N GLN A 129 -17.65 6.81 -5.26
CA GLN A 129 -17.30 6.78 -6.68
C GLN A 129 -18.01 7.87 -7.52
N ALA A 130 -18.11 9.08 -6.96
CA ALA A 130 -18.71 10.25 -7.60
C ALA A 130 -18.12 10.56 -8.99
N ALA A 131 -16.86 10.14 -9.25
CA ALA A 131 -16.24 10.27 -10.58
C ALA A 131 -17.04 9.58 -11.69
N ASN A 132 -17.74 8.47 -11.40
CA ASN A 132 -18.60 7.81 -12.38
C ASN A 132 -19.82 8.67 -12.73
N PHE A 133 -20.39 9.37 -11.76
CA PHE A 133 -21.50 10.31 -12.02
C PHE A 133 -21.03 11.51 -12.84
N LEU A 134 -19.88 12.10 -12.48
CA LEU A 134 -19.28 13.19 -13.25
C LEU A 134 -19.04 12.77 -14.71
N SER A 135 -18.56 11.56 -14.96
CA SER A 135 -18.29 11.08 -16.33
C SER A 135 -19.54 11.04 -17.21
N THR A 136 -20.74 10.86 -16.63
CA THR A 136 -22.00 10.86 -17.38
C THR A 136 -22.45 12.24 -17.83
N MET A 137 -21.93 13.31 -17.20
CA MET A 137 -22.25 14.70 -17.52
C MET A 137 -21.38 15.28 -18.64
N LEU A 138 -20.27 14.61 -18.97
CA LEU A 138 -19.27 15.12 -19.91
C LEU A 138 -19.47 14.57 -21.31
N GLU A 139 -19.01 15.34 -22.30
CA GLU A 139 -19.06 14.93 -23.69
C GLU A 139 -18.03 13.87 -24.01
N THR A 140 -18.49 12.66 -24.35
CA THR A 140 -17.62 11.50 -24.57
C THR A 140 -16.98 11.46 -25.95
N ASN A 141 -17.57 12.11 -26.95
CA ASN A 141 -17.13 12.07 -28.36
C ASN A 141 -16.90 10.63 -28.87
N GLY A 142 -17.74 9.69 -28.43
CA GLY A 142 -17.64 8.27 -28.81
C GLY A 142 -16.61 7.47 -28.01
N VAL A 143 -15.93 8.07 -27.05
CA VAL A 143 -14.99 7.35 -26.14
C VAL A 143 -15.78 6.73 -24.98
N PRO A 144 -15.64 5.42 -24.70
CA PRO A 144 -16.26 4.81 -23.52
C PRO A 144 -15.72 5.42 -22.22
N ASN A 145 -16.58 5.68 -21.24
CA ASN A 145 -16.19 6.25 -19.95
C ASN A 145 -15.10 5.44 -19.23
N ASP A 146 -15.16 4.12 -19.36
CA ASP A 146 -14.18 3.20 -18.72
C ASP A 146 -12.75 3.39 -19.24
N VAL A 147 -12.58 3.91 -20.47
CA VAL A 147 -11.24 4.15 -21.04
C VAL A 147 -10.49 5.21 -20.23
N ILE A 148 -11.19 6.23 -19.74
CA ILE A 148 -10.56 7.32 -18.99
C ILE A 148 -10.03 6.84 -17.63
N GLY A 149 -10.71 5.90 -16.98
CA GLY A 149 -10.24 5.30 -15.74
C GLY A 149 -8.87 4.58 -15.87
N ASN A 150 -8.54 4.09 -17.07
CA ASN A 150 -7.24 3.46 -17.33
C ASN A 150 -6.05 4.43 -17.23
N PHE A 151 -6.29 5.75 -17.26
CA PHE A 151 -5.23 6.75 -17.06
C PHE A 151 -4.61 6.67 -15.64
N ASN A 152 -5.35 6.21 -14.65
CA ASN A 152 -4.77 5.88 -13.34
C ASN A 152 -3.65 4.83 -13.51
N SER A 153 -3.96 3.65 -14.04
CA SER A 153 -2.98 2.56 -14.23
C SER A 153 -1.84 2.93 -15.19
N LEU A 154 -2.16 3.66 -16.27
CA LEU A 154 -1.16 4.12 -17.24
C LEU A 154 -0.16 5.09 -16.60
N SER A 155 -0.63 6.01 -15.77
CA SER A 155 0.23 6.95 -15.05
C SER A 155 1.15 6.23 -14.06
N ILE A 156 0.68 5.18 -13.39
CA ILE A 156 1.50 4.33 -12.53
C ILE A 156 2.65 3.70 -13.32
N ILE A 157 2.34 3.07 -14.46
CA ILE A 157 3.33 2.41 -15.31
C ILE A 157 4.37 3.41 -15.84
N ALA A 158 3.92 4.57 -16.30
CA ALA A 158 4.80 5.60 -16.85
C ALA A 158 5.66 6.27 -15.77
N MET A 159 5.08 6.52 -14.59
CA MET A 159 5.74 7.29 -13.53
C MET A 159 6.67 6.44 -12.67
N ALA A 160 6.43 5.13 -12.53
CA ALA A 160 7.29 4.26 -11.72
C ALA A 160 8.77 4.29 -12.14
N PRO A 161 9.15 4.16 -13.42
CA PRO A 161 10.54 4.32 -13.83
C PRO A 161 11.06 5.75 -13.65
N VAL A 162 10.25 6.78 -13.87
CA VAL A 162 10.63 8.18 -13.66
C VAL A 162 11.00 8.44 -12.19
N LEU A 163 10.23 7.89 -11.26
CA LEU A 163 10.53 8.00 -9.84
C LEU A 163 11.81 7.24 -9.47
N ASN A 164 11.95 5.99 -9.91
CA ASN A 164 13.05 5.12 -9.50
C ASN A 164 14.39 5.54 -10.11
N TYR A 165 14.42 5.90 -11.39
CA TYR A 165 15.65 6.26 -12.11
C TYR A 165 15.91 7.76 -12.19
N GLY A 166 14.88 8.59 -12.03
CA GLY A 166 14.97 10.05 -12.09
C GLY A 166 14.92 10.70 -10.71
N LEU A 167 13.73 10.77 -10.11
CA LEU A 167 13.47 11.57 -8.92
C LEU A 167 14.27 11.11 -7.69
N TYR A 168 14.26 9.82 -7.37
CA TYR A 168 14.94 9.33 -6.16
C TYR A 168 16.46 9.47 -6.23
N PRO A 169 17.15 9.15 -7.35
CA PRO A 169 18.58 9.42 -7.49
C PRO A 169 18.91 10.91 -7.45
N LEU A 170 18.07 11.77 -8.05
CA LEU A 170 18.26 13.21 -8.03
C LEU A 170 18.19 13.76 -6.60
N LEU A 171 17.16 13.38 -5.82
CA LEU A 171 17.03 13.79 -4.43
C LEU A 171 18.21 13.32 -3.58
N ARG A 172 18.70 12.10 -3.81
CA ARG A 172 19.90 11.58 -3.15
C ARG A 172 21.14 12.41 -3.50
N LYS A 173 21.32 12.80 -4.76
CA LYS A 173 22.43 13.65 -5.21
C LYS A 173 22.38 15.04 -4.58
N MET A 174 21.17 15.55 -4.34
CA MET A 174 20.94 16.83 -3.66
C MET A 174 21.05 16.76 -2.13
N ASN A 175 21.40 15.58 -1.57
CA ASN A 175 21.43 15.32 -0.13
C ASN A 175 20.09 15.59 0.59
N VAL A 176 18.96 15.54 -0.15
CA VAL A 176 17.63 15.67 0.43
C VAL A 176 17.20 14.33 1.01
N HIS A 177 16.97 14.31 2.32
CA HIS A 177 16.48 13.11 2.99
C HIS A 177 14.98 12.93 2.74
N TYR A 178 14.64 12.07 1.80
CA TYR A 178 13.27 11.76 1.39
C TYR A 178 12.85 10.39 1.91
N GLY A 179 12.50 10.33 3.19
CA GLY A 179 12.12 9.12 3.90
C GLY A 179 10.73 8.60 3.51
N PRO A 180 10.34 7.42 4.03
CA PRO A 180 9.05 6.81 3.69
C PRO A 180 7.85 7.67 4.11
N VAL A 181 7.91 8.35 5.26
CA VAL A 181 6.82 9.23 5.72
C VAL A 181 6.70 10.46 4.83
N ALA A 182 7.82 11.06 4.42
CA ALA A 182 7.82 12.19 3.48
C ALA A 182 7.20 11.78 2.13
N ARG A 183 7.48 10.56 1.64
CA ARG A 183 6.87 10.03 0.41
C ARG A 183 5.36 9.88 0.54
N ILE A 184 4.90 9.25 1.63
CA ILE A 184 3.46 9.08 1.90
C ILE A 184 2.78 10.45 2.00
N THR A 185 3.39 11.41 2.68
CA THR A 185 2.86 12.79 2.78
C THR A 185 2.70 13.42 1.40
N THR A 186 3.70 13.28 0.53
CA THR A 186 3.61 13.76 -0.86
C THR A 186 2.49 13.07 -1.62
N GLY A 187 2.32 11.76 -1.45
CA GLY A 187 1.22 11.01 -2.06
C GLY A 187 -0.14 11.49 -1.58
N LEU A 188 -0.33 11.67 -0.27
CA LEU A 188 -1.58 12.22 0.29
C LEU A 188 -1.88 13.63 -0.23
N ALA A 189 -0.86 14.48 -0.36
CA ALA A 189 -1.02 15.80 -0.95
C ALA A 189 -1.43 15.73 -2.42
N MET A 190 -0.82 14.84 -3.21
CA MET A 190 -1.19 14.64 -4.62
C MET A 190 -2.62 14.11 -4.78
N SER A 191 -3.03 13.13 -3.95
CA SER A 191 -4.40 12.65 -3.90
C SER A 191 -5.40 13.78 -3.64
N THR A 192 -5.08 14.65 -2.67
CA THR A 192 -5.88 15.84 -2.37
C THR A 192 -5.96 16.78 -3.58
N MET A 193 -4.87 16.98 -4.32
CA MET A 193 -4.88 17.77 -5.56
C MET A 193 -5.75 17.14 -6.65
N GLY A 194 -5.76 15.80 -6.74
CA GLY A 194 -6.68 15.06 -7.61
C GLY A 194 -8.15 15.34 -7.26
N GLY A 195 -8.49 15.26 -5.96
CA GLY A 195 -9.83 15.61 -5.46
C GLY A 195 -10.25 17.05 -5.76
N VAL A 196 -9.33 18.01 -5.62
CA VAL A 196 -9.56 19.41 -6.04
C VAL A 196 -9.78 19.50 -7.55
N GLY A 197 -9.04 18.75 -8.36
CA GLY A 197 -9.22 18.67 -9.81
C GLY A 197 -10.62 18.20 -10.19
N TYR A 198 -11.13 17.14 -9.54
CA TYR A 198 -12.51 16.68 -9.72
C TYR A 198 -13.54 17.75 -9.28
N THR A 199 -13.31 18.41 -8.16
CA THR A 199 -14.19 19.48 -7.65
C THR A 199 -14.33 20.62 -8.68
N ILE A 200 -13.21 21.07 -9.21
CA ILE A 200 -13.18 22.14 -10.21
C ILE A 200 -13.91 21.68 -11.48
N LEU A 201 -13.58 20.49 -11.98
CA LEU A 201 -14.18 19.96 -13.19
C LEU A 201 -15.70 19.80 -13.06
N ASN A 202 -16.16 19.26 -11.91
CA ASN A 202 -17.58 19.11 -11.63
C ASN A 202 -18.31 20.44 -11.58
N LYS A 203 -17.72 21.46 -10.96
CA LYS A 203 -18.28 22.80 -10.89
C LYS A 203 -18.47 23.38 -12.30
N TYR A 204 -17.45 23.30 -13.16
CA TYR A 204 -17.56 23.74 -14.54
C TYR A 204 -18.58 22.92 -15.34
N ALA A 205 -18.68 21.61 -15.08
CA ALA A 205 -19.67 20.76 -15.72
C ALA A 205 -21.10 21.20 -15.35
N TYR A 206 -21.36 21.56 -14.09
CA TYR A 206 -22.64 22.10 -13.67
C TYR A 206 -22.95 23.48 -14.30
N GLU A 207 -22.00 24.37 -14.33
CA GLU A 207 -22.16 25.71 -14.92
C GLU A 207 -22.48 25.67 -16.43
N GLN A 208 -21.93 24.68 -17.14
CA GLN A 208 -22.09 24.55 -18.59
C GLN A 208 -23.16 23.53 -19.00
N SER A 209 -23.67 22.74 -18.04
CA SER A 209 -24.73 21.77 -18.28
C SER A 209 -26.06 22.47 -18.63
N PRO A 210 -26.82 21.97 -19.63
CA PRO A 210 -28.18 22.48 -19.93
C PRO A 210 -29.14 22.39 -18.74
N CYS A 211 -28.91 21.45 -17.82
CA CYS A 211 -29.70 21.22 -16.61
C CYS A 211 -29.09 21.84 -15.34
N GLY A 212 -28.00 22.61 -15.45
CA GLY A 212 -27.30 23.19 -14.30
C GLY A 212 -26.81 22.13 -13.31
N GLU A 213 -27.14 22.31 -12.04
CA GLU A 213 -26.70 21.42 -10.93
C GLU A 213 -27.35 20.03 -10.93
N TYR A 214 -28.25 19.73 -11.86
CA TYR A 214 -28.92 18.43 -12.03
C TYR A 214 -28.47 17.69 -13.27
N GLY A 215 -27.25 17.96 -13.72
CA GLY A 215 -26.73 17.44 -14.98
C GLY A 215 -26.38 15.94 -15.00
N SER A 216 -26.11 15.33 -13.83
CA SER A 216 -25.74 13.91 -13.72
C SER A 216 -26.96 12.98 -13.54
N SER A 217 -28.11 13.52 -13.15
CA SER A 217 -29.34 12.78 -13.01
C SER A 217 -30.16 12.77 -14.32
N ASP A 218 -31.44 12.88 -14.29
CA ASP A 218 -32.32 12.74 -15.47
C ASP A 218 -32.39 14.00 -16.35
N CYS A 219 -31.22 14.52 -16.80
CA CYS A 219 -31.17 15.65 -17.69
C CYS A 219 -31.70 15.28 -19.09
N THR A 220 -32.87 15.83 -19.46
CA THR A 220 -33.52 15.60 -20.76
C THR A 220 -33.47 16.84 -21.69
N VAL A 221 -32.83 17.93 -21.22
CA VAL A 221 -32.75 19.19 -21.97
C VAL A 221 -31.54 19.16 -22.90
N GLY A 222 -31.73 19.48 -24.17
CA GLY A 222 -30.66 19.57 -25.16
C GLY A 222 -29.95 18.25 -25.42
N THR A 223 -28.61 18.26 -25.34
CA THR A 223 -27.76 17.06 -25.47
C THR A 223 -27.71 16.24 -24.20
N GLY A 224 -28.21 16.78 -23.07
CA GLY A 224 -28.14 16.14 -21.76
C GLY A 224 -26.75 16.13 -21.14
N VAL A 225 -25.74 16.68 -21.80
CA VAL A 225 -24.33 16.69 -21.31
C VAL A 225 -23.74 18.09 -21.42
N ALA A 226 -22.78 18.41 -20.58
CA ALA A 226 -22.00 19.63 -20.65
C ALA A 226 -21.05 19.59 -21.87
N PRO A 227 -20.81 20.70 -22.58
CA PRO A 227 -19.90 20.77 -23.73
C PRO A 227 -18.43 20.77 -23.28
N ILE A 228 -18.09 19.87 -22.36
CA ILE A 228 -16.75 19.68 -21.83
C ILE A 228 -16.32 18.26 -22.16
N SER A 229 -15.14 18.12 -22.78
CA SER A 229 -14.61 16.81 -23.15
C SER A 229 -14.26 15.97 -21.91
N ILE A 230 -14.63 14.70 -21.93
CA ILE A 230 -14.33 13.72 -20.89
C ILE A 230 -12.80 13.55 -20.64
N TRP A 231 -11.97 13.91 -21.63
CA TRP A 231 -10.50 13.84 -21.50
C TRP A 231 -9.94 14.69 -20.36
N TRP A 232 -10.66 15.71 -19.89
CA TRP A 232 -10.26 16.50 -18.73
C TRP A 232 -10.22 15.65 -17.44
N MET A 233 -10.99 14.57 -17.36
CA MET A 233 -10.92 13.63 -16.25
C MET A 233 -9.63 12.82 -16.22
N ALA A 234 -8.91 12.70 -17.33
CA ALA A 234 -7.63 11.99 -17.37
C ALA A 234 -6.58 12.63 -16.44
N ILE A 235 -6.66 13.95 -16.20
CA ILE A 235 -5.73 14.68 -15.33
C ILE A 235 -5.87 14.22 -13.86
N PRO A 236 -7.03 14.35 -13.20
CA PRO A 236 -7.19 13.87 -11.83
C PRO A 236 -6.97 12.35 -11.70
N TYR A 237 -7.38 11.51 -12.67
CA TYR A 237 -7.05 10.08 -12.66
C TYR A 237 -5.55 9.82 -12.72
N ALA A 238 -4.80 10.54 -13.53
CA ALA A 238 -3.34 10.40 -13.58
C ALA A 238 -2.66 10.86 -12.27
N ILE A 239 -3.13 11.95 -11.68
CA ILE A 239 -2.63 12.43 -10.38
C ILE A 239 -2.93 11.40 -9.28
N GLY A 240 -4.11 10.79 -9.28
CA GLY A 240 -4.50 9.70 -8.39
C GLY A 240 -3.53 8.51 -8.49
N GLY A 241 -3.28 8.01 -9.71
CA GLY A 241 -2.34 6.92 -9.92
C GLY A 241 -0.91 7.24 -9.46
N ILE A 242 -0.43 8.45 -9.69
CA ILE A 242 0.88 8.89 -9.18
C ILE A 242 0.86 8.94 -7.64
N SER A 243 -0.22 9.43 -7.03
CA SER A 243 -0.43 9.42 -5.59
C SER A 243 -0.29 8.02 -4.99
N GLU A 244 -0.88 7.00 -5.65
CA GLU A 244 -0.80 5.61 -5.22
C GLU A 244 0.64 5.09 -5.15
N LEU A 245 1.51 5.45 -6.08
CA LEU A 245 2.93 5.09 -6.04
C LEU A 245 3.63 5.67 -4.80
N PHE A 246 3.32 6.91 -4.45
CA PHE A 246 3.90 7.58 -3.29
C PHE A 246 3.34 7.08 -1.96
N VAL A 247 2.14 6.52 -1.92
CA VAL A 247 1.53 5.98 -0.70
C VAL A 247 1.82 4.49 -0.55
N ASN A 248 1.45 3.66 -1.55
CA ASN A 248 1.45 2.21 -1.41
C ASN A 248 2.86 1.61 -1.34
N VAL A 249 3.80 2.08 -2.16
CA VAL A 249 5.16 1.54 -2.18
C VAL A 249 5.89 1.72 -0.84
N PRO A 250 5.95 2.92 -0.24
CA PRO A 250 6.53 3.07 1.10
C PRO A 250 5.71 2.39 2.19
N ALA A 251 4.37 2.31 2.05
CA ALA A 251 3.52 1.63 3.02
C ALA A 251 3.87 0.14 3.14
N TYR A 252 4.00 -0.56 2.00
CA TYR A 252 4.47 -1.95 2.00
C TYR A 252 5.89 -2.08 2.57
N GLY A 253 6.77 -1.12 2.27
CA GLY A 253 8.11 -1.05 2.84
C GLY A 253 8.09 -0.96 4.36
N ILE A 254 7.26 -0.09 4.94
CA ILE A 254 7.08 0.06 6.39
C ILE A 254 6.46 -1.20 6.99
N ALA A 255 5.41 -1.75 6.35
CA ALA A 255 4.77 -2.98 6.80
C ALA A 255 5.75 -4.14 6.88
N TYR A 256 6.66 -4.25 5.91
CA TYR A 256 7.64 -5.32 5.86
C TYR A 256 8.84 -5.10 6.79
N SER A 257 9.35 -3.86 6.90
CA SER A 257 10.57 -3.55 7.65
C SER A 257 10.33 -3.39 9.15
N ARG A 258 9.16 -2.87 9.55
CA ARG A 258 8.83 -2.62 10.96
C ARG A 258 8.03 -3.73 11.61
N ALA A 259 7.31 -4.54 10.83
CA ALA A 259 6.61 -5.68 11.38
C ALA A 259 7.57 -6.85 11.66
N PRO A 260 7.44 -7.50 12.82
CA PRO A 260 8.11 -8.75 13.09
C PRO A 260 7.81 -9.80 12.04
N VAL A 261 8.73 -10.74 11.82
CA VAL A 261 8.61 -11.75 10.75
C VAL A 261 7.26 -12.47 10.80
N ASN A 262 6.81 -12.82 12.00
CA ASN A 262 5.55 -13.55 12.24
C ASN A 262 4.29 -12.68 12.07
N MET A 263 4.43 -11.34 12.08
CA MET A 263 3.31 -10.40 11.99
C MET A 263 3.23 -9.63 10.67
N ARG A 264 4.17 -9.84 9.75
CA ARG A 264 4.20 -9.15 8.44
C ARG A 264 2.93 -9.34 7.65
N GLY A 265 2.39 -10.56 7.63
CA GLY A 265 1.11 -10.87 6.98
C GLY A 265 -0.06 -10.11 7.60
N LEU A 266 -0.11 -10.01 8.93
CA LEU A 266 -1.14 -9.25 9.65
C LEU A 266 -1.08 -7.76 9.32
N VAL A 267 0.10 -7.15 9.39
CA VAL A 267 0.29 -5.72 9.10
C VAL A 267 -0.05 -5.40 7.64
N SER A 268 0.33 -6.29 6.70
CA SER A 268 -0.04 -6.16 5.29
C SER A 268 -1.56 -6.30 5.09
N ALA A 269 -2.22 -7.21 5.79
CA ALA A 269 -3.68 -7.37 5.74
C ALA A 269 -4.40 -6.13 6.27
N ILE A 270 -3.90 -5.49 7.34
CA ILE A 270 -4.45 -4.24 7.88
C ILE A 270 -4.27 -3.11 6.86
N ASN A 271 -3.13 -3.04 6.18
CA ASN A 271 -2.94 -2.06 5.10
C ASN A 271 -4.00 -2.23 3.99
N LEU A 272 -4.26 -3.45 3.53
CA LEU A 272 -5.30 -3.73 2.54
C LEU A 272 -6.72 -3.45 3.08
N PHE A 273 -6.96 -3.69 4.37
CA PHE A 273 -8.25 -3.44 5.00
C PHE A 273 -8.63 -1.95 4.96
N ASN A 274 -7.68 -1.03 4.93
CA ASN A 274 -7.97 0.40 4.79
C ASN A 274 -8.63 0.77 3.45
N THR A 275 -8.34 0.03 2.39
CA THR A 275 -9.07 0.15 1.12
C THR A 275 -10.54 -0.24 1.29
N ALA A 276 -10.81 -1.35 2.00
CA ALA A 276 -12.17 -1.77 2.31
C ALA A 276 -12.90 -0.73 3.19
N MET A 277 -12.19 -0.09 4.12
CA MET A 277 -12.75 1.00 4.93
C MET A 277 -13.15 2.21 4.09
N ALA A 278 -12.34 2.59 3.10
CA ALA A 278 -12.68 3.68 2.17
C ALA A 278 -13.96 3.37 1.40
N TYR A 279 -14.09 2.17 0.86
CA TYR A 279 -15.31 1.73 0.16
C TYR A 279 -16.53 1.63 1.09
N ALA A 280 -16.34 1.18 2.34
CA ALA A 280 -17.41 1.15 3.33
C ALA A 280 -17.93 2.56 3.69
N ILE A 281 -17.02 3.53 3.84
CA ILE A 281 -17.38 4.93 4.03
C ILE A 281 -18.15 5.46 2.82
N GLY A 282 -17.65 5.18 1.60
CA GLY A 282 -18.31 5.56 0.35
C GLY A 282 -19.73 4.96 0.25
N LEU A 283 -19.89 3.69 0.61
CA LEU A 283 -21.21 3.04 0.62
C LEU A 283 -22.17 3.66 1.65
N ALA A 284 -21.67 3.93 2.86
CA ALA A 284 -22.47 4.58 3.90
C ALA A 284 -22.94 5.99 3.50
N CYS A 285 -22.14 6.69 2.70
CA CYS A 285 -22.45 8.03 2.19
C CYS A 285 -23.14 8.01 0.82
N SER A 286 -23.43 6.85 0.23
CA SER A 286 -24.00 6.74 -1.12
C SER A 286 -25.33 7.49 -1.31
N ALA A 287 -26.11 7.68 -0.25
CA ALA A 287 -27.34 8.45 -0.30
C ALA A 287 -27.11 9.97 -0.53
N ILE A 288 -25.92 10.47 -0.29
CA ILE A 288 -25.54 11.88 -0.47
C ILE A 288 -24.97 12.10 -1.88
N VAL A 289 -24.46 11.05 -2.52
CA VAL A 289 -23.86 11.09 -3.86
C VAL A 289 -24.95 11.24 -4.94
N THR A 290 -25.55 12.40 -4.95
CA THR A 290 -26.63 12.79 -5.86
C THR A 290 -26.57 14.29 -6.14
N ASP A 291 -27.15 14.71 -7.28
CA ASP A 291 -27.32 16.12 -7.57
C ASP A 291 -28.22 16.80 -6.52
N PRO A 292 -27.94 18.02 -6.13
CA PRO A 292 -26.87 18.94 -6.56
C PRO A 292 -25.57 18.85 -5.74
N TYR A 293 -25.40 17.84 -4.88
CA TYR A 293 -24.33 17.79 -3.87
C TYR A 293 -23.00 17.23 -4.40
N LEU A 294 -22.93 16.77 -5.64
CA LEU A 294 -21.78 16.10 -6.21
C LEU A 294 -20.46 16.90 -6.11
N THR A 295 -20.54 18.24 -6.15
CA THR A 295 -19.38 19.12 -5.94
C THR A 295 -18.79 18.95 -4.52
N TRP A 296 -19.65 18.75 -3.53
CA TRP A 296 -19.22 18.52 -2.15
C TRP A 296 -18.72 17.10 -1.91
N ASP A 297 -19.17 16.12 -2.70
CA ASP A 297 -18.67 14.75 -2.67
C ASP A 297 -17.19 14.64 -3.09
N PHE A 298 -16.70 15.58 -3.88
CA PHE A 298 -15.28 15.77 -4.17
C PHE A 298 -14.62 16.78 -3.21
N GLY A 299 -15.24 17.93 -3.01
CA GLY A 299 -14.68 19.04 -2.24
C GLY A 299 -14.51 18.73 -0.76
N GLY A 300 -15.48 18.04 -0.15
CA GLY A 300 -15.42 17.64 1.26
C GLY A 300 -14.20 16.75 1.57
N PRO A 301 -14.04 15.61 0.86
CA PRO A 301 -12.87 14.77 0.98
C PRO A 301 -11.55 15.48 0.67
N ALA A 302 -11.52 16.39 -0.31
CA ALA A 302 -10.33 17.16 -0.63
C ALA A 302 -9.90 18.07 0.53
N ILE A 303 -10.85 18.77 1.17
CA ILE A 303 -10.57 19.59 2.37
C ILE A 303 -10.10 18.71 3.52
N ALA A 304 -10.81 17.61 3.79
CA ALA A 304 -10.43 16.65 4.83
C ALA A 304 -9.03 16.06 4.54
N GLY A 305 -8.74 15.72 3.29
CA GLY A 305 -7.44 15.22 2.83
C GLY A 305 -6.31 16.22 3.08
N ALA A 306 -6.53 17.50 2.80
CA ALA A 306 -5.54 18.56 3.08
C ALA A 306 -5.22 18.63 4.58
N ILE A 307 -6.24 18.66 5.42
CA ILE A 307 -6.07 18.69 6.89
C ILE A 307 -5.34 17.44 7.37
N LEU A 308 -5.80 16.26 6.95
CA LEU A 308 -5.22 14.98 7.36
C LEU A 308 -3.78 14.81 6.86
N THR A 309 -3.43 15.33 5.69
CA THR A 309 -2.04 15.33 5.19
C THR A 309 -1.12 16.13 6.12
N VAL A 310 -1.55 17.29 6.56
CA VAL A 310 -0.79 18.12 7.50
C VAL A 310 -0.65 17.42 8.86
N VAL A 311 -1.74 16.89 9.39
CA VAL A 311 -1.74 16.12 10.65
C VAL A 311 -0.83 14.90 10.54
N PHE A 312 -0.90 14.15 9.46
CA PHE A 312 -0.06 12.99 9.18
C PHE A 312 1.42 13.35 9.24
N TYR A 313 1.83 14.40 8.53
CA TYR A 313 3.22 14.84 8.50
C TYR A 313 3.76 15.19 9.90
N PHE A 314 3.02 15.99 10.66
CA PHE A 314 3.47 16.38 12.01
C PHE A 314 3.49 15.21 12.99
N THR A 315 2.56 14.27 12.85
CA THR A 315 2.47 13.09 13.73
C THR A 315 3.60 12.11 13.48
N PHE A 316 3.92 11.81 12.21
CA PHE A 316 4.82 10.71 11.86
C PHE A 316 6.21 11.13 11.40
N ARG A 317 6.51 12.41 11.24
CA ARG A 317 7.82 12.91 10.77
C ARG A 317 9.02 12.40 11.60
N HIS A 318 8.81 12.03 12.87
CA HIS A 318 9.86 11.50 13.73
C HIS A 318 10.36 10.12 13.24
N ILE A 319 9.52 9.37 12.58
CA ILE A 319 9.83 8.03 12.03
C ILE A 319 10.92 8.11 10.96
N ASP A 320 10.87 9.12 10.10
CA ASP A 320 11.91 9.32 9.07
C ASP A 320 13.28 9.62 9.69
N LYS A 321 13.31 10.32 10.83
CA LYS A 321 14.54 10.61 11.57
C LYS A 321 15.14 9.35 12.19
N GLU A 322 14.30 8.51 12.82
CA GLU A 322 14.73 7.24 13.42
C GLU A 322 15.31 6.29 12.35
N GLU A 323 14.65 6.17 11.21
CA GLU A 323 15.12 5.30 10.13
C GLU A 323 16.44 5.78 9.52
N TYR A 324 16.64 7.09 9.44
CA TYR A 324 17.91 7.65 9.01
C TYR A 324 19.05 7.29 9.96
N THR A 325 18.82 7.44 11.26
CA THR A 325 19.81 7.13 12.28
C THR A 325 20.18 5.64 12.27
N LEU A 326 19.18 4.76 12.13
CA LEU A 326 19.41 3.31 12.04
C LEU A 326 20.18 2.89 10.78
N LYS A 327 19.91 3.53 9.63
CA LYS A 327 20.68 3.27 8.40
C LYS A 327 22.11 3.74 8.50
N GLN A 328 22.33 4.87 9.16
CA GLN A 328 23.67 5.43 9.38
C GLN A 328 24.51 4.57 10.35
N GLN A 329 23.88 3.94 11.34
CA GLN A 329 24.54 2.98 12.24
C GLN A 329 24.85 1.65 11.55
N LYS A 330 24.00 1.19 10.63
CA LYS A 330 24.18 -0.08 9.92
C LYS A 330 25.20 -0.02 8.79
N SER A 331 25.44 1.13 8.19
CA SER A 331 26.40 1.26 7.09
C SER A 331 27.84 0.91 7.48
N PRO A 332 28.39 1.35 8.64
CA PRO A 332 29.74 0.96 9.04
C PRO A 332 29.87 -0.55 9.36
N GLU A 333 28.82 -1.16 9.96
CA GLU A 333 28.83 -2.60 10.26
C GLU A 333 28.78 -3.46 9.00
N LEU A 334 28.04 -3.02 7.97
CA LEU A 334 27.99 -3.72 6.67
C LEU A 334 29.31 -3.58 5.89
N GLU A 335 29.99 -2.44 5.94
CA GLU A 335 31.31 -2.25 5.38
C GLU A 335 32.37 -3.13 6.11
N LEU A 336 32.30 -3.17 7.45
CA LEU A 336 33.20 -4.04 8.23
C LEU A 336 32.94 -5.51 7.94
N ALA A 337 31.69 -5.96 7.86
CA ALA A 337 31.32 -7.34 7.53
C ALA A 337 31.69 -7.71 6.10
N GLY A 338 31.53 -6.78 5.13
CA GLY A 338 31.96 -6.98 3.75
C GLY A 338 33.47 -7.09 3.62
N THR A 339 34.23 -6.29 4.37
CA THR A 339 35.70 -6.34 4.42
C THR A 339 36.20 -7.62 5.07
N THR A 340 35.56 -8.07 6.15
CA THR A 340 35.91 -9.35 6.83
C THR A 340 35.62 -10.56 5.93
N HIS A 341 34.51 -10.53 5.17
CA HIS A 341 34.16 -11.63 4.27
C HIS A 341 35.15 -11.72 3.07
N ASN A 342 35.61 -10.58 2.56
CA ASN A 342 36.63 -10.54 1.52
C ASN A 342 37.99 -11.02 2.01
N ILE A 343 38.40 -10.64 3.24
CA ILE A 343 39.67 -11.10 3.85
C ILE A 343 39.63 -12.59 4.15
N VAL A 344 38.49 -13.15 4.60
CA VAL A 344 38.32 -14.59 4.82
C VAL A 344 38.32 -15.34 3.50
N GLY A 345 37.68 -14.82 2.44
CA GLY A 345 37.66 -15.40 1.12
C GLY A 345 39.06 -15.42 0.45
N GLU A 346 39.86 -14.35 0.58
CA GLU A 346 41.24 -14.32 0.11
C GLU A 346 42.16 -15.27 0.88
N ASN A 347 41.97 -15.40 2.20
CA ASN A 347 42.76 -16.35 3.00
C ASN A 347 42.42 -17.82 2.69
N GLU A 348 41.15 -18.14 2.37
CA GLU A 348 40.75 -19.48 1.93
C GLU A 348 41.29 -19.80 0.53
N LEU A 349 41.27 -18.84 -0.40
CA LEU A 349 41.89 -18.98 -1.73
C LEU A 349 43.39 -19.16 -1.67
N ASN A 350 44.10 -18.42 -0.82
CA ASN A 350 45.54 -18.59 -0.60
C ASN A 350 45.89 -19.92 0.09
N LYS A 351 45.04 -20.42 1.00
CA LYS A 351 45.20 -21.77 1.58
C LYS A 351 45.00 -22.89 0.56
N SER A 352 44.07 -22.72 -0.40
CA SER A 352 43.86 -23.73 -1.46
C SER A 352 44.98 -23.72 -2.50
N ALA A 353 45.58 -22.54 -2.78
CA ALA A 353 46.69 -22.40 -3.71
C ALA A 353 48.03 -22.96 -3.14
N ASN A 354 48.19 -22.99 -1.81
CA ASN A 354 49.38 -23.49 -1.15
C ASN A 354 49.28 -24.95 -0.61
N ARG A 355 48.25 -25.71 -1.01
CA ARG A 355 48.24 -27.15 -0.71
C ARG A 355 49.26 -27.86 -1.63
N PRO A 356 50.28 -28.55 -1.06
CA PRO A 356 51.15 -29.41 -1.88
C PRO A 356 50.31 -30.52 -2.51
N ALA A 357 50.60 -30.82 -3.77
CA ALA A 357 49.93 -31.88 -4.51
C ALA A 357 49.99 -33.19 -3.71
N PRO A 358 48.91 -33.99 -3.67
CA PRO A 358 48.92 -35.27 -2.98
C PRO A 358 49.99 -36.16 -3.63
N ILE A 359 50.96 -36.66 -2.83
CA ILE A 359 51.93 -37.67 -3.24
C ILE A 359 51.12 -38.91 -3.59
N ALA A 360 51.20 -39.31 -4.87
CA ALA A 360 50.57 -40.53 -5.34
C ALA A 360 51.32 -41.73 -4.69
N ASP A 361 50.70 -42.34 -3.69
CA ASP A 361 51.17 -43.64 -3.17
C ASP A 361 50.92 -44.71 -4.22
N ASN A 362 52.04 -45.16 -4.82
CA ASN A 362 52.11 -46.26 -5.79
C ASN A 362 52.01 -47.63 -5.11
N GLU A 363 51.08 -47.88 -4.19
CA GLU A 363 50.96 -49.19 -3.51
C GLU A 363 49.66 -49.95 -3.78
N GLU A 364 48.74 -49.51 -4.65
CA GLU A 364 47.54 -50.29 -4.96
C GLU A 364 47.46 -50.94 -6.34
N MET A 365 48.59 -51.12 -7.03
CA MET A 365 48.60 -51.79 -8.33
C MET A 365 49.20 -53.19 -8.32
N MET A 366 49.23 -53.91 -7.20
CA MET A 366 49.79 -55.28 -7.11
C MET A 366 48.86 -56.31 -6.44
N VAL A 367 47.57 -56.12 -6.34
CA VAL A 367 46.65 -57.13 -5.73
C VAL A 367 45.47 -57.51 -6.63
N SER A 368 45.44 -57.16 -7.90
CA SER A 368 44.37 -57.62 -8.82
C SER A 368 44.88 -58.52 -9.95
N GLN A 369 45.88 -59.40 -9.69
CA GLN A 369 46.20 -60.51 -10.60
C GLN A 369 46.37 -61.83 -9.83
N LYS A 370 45.39 -62.23 -9.02
CA LYS A 370 45.15 -63.63 -8.62
C LYS A 370 43.75 -63.72 -7.96
N GLN A 371 42.75 -63.92 -8.75
CA GLN A 371 41.64 -64.89 -8.60
C GLN A 371 40.66 -64.65 -9.72
#